data_420bf2d52fbb2fa605f76c26c974c882
#
_entry.id   420bf2d52fbb2fa605f76c26c974c882
#
_cell.length_a   1.000
_cell.length_b   1.000
_cell.length_c   1.000
_cell.angle_alpha   90.00
_cell.angle_beta   90.00
_cell.angle_gamma   90.00
#
_symmetry.space_group_name_H-M   'P 1'
#
loop_
_entity.id
_entity.type
_entity.pdbx_description
1 polymer ?
#
loop_
_entity_poly.entity_id
_entity_poly.type
_entity_poly.pdbx_seq_one_letter_code
_entity_poly.pdbx_strand_id
1 'polypeptide(L)'
;MKKEKKIDKPINFDDFSSNYEDKILKSFGNIDSNVSYYHSGKAKIAKRELAFNPNKILDFGCGVGSMLKFLKENFNDSKFYAYDESLKSLEHVKTKYPDVNCINSLNTIEKFDLIFVSNVIHHVKSSERNDLFQKIYNLLDDNGRLLIYEHNPYNPITLKVVANCEFDVDAELINKKNLIKLCNENNFKLENSGYIHFFPSRLKFFFNIERYLKWLFLGAQYFCIFRK
;
A
#
# COMPACT_ATOMS: atom_id res chain seq x y z
N MET A 1 -8.30 15.11 -27.00
CA MET A 1 -8.08 13.78 -27.57
C MET A 1 -7.11 13.03 -26.64
N LYS A 2 -7.61 12.12 -25.80
CA LYS A 2 -6.77 11.20 -25.02
C LYS A 2 -6.20 10.18 -26.00
N LYS A 3 -4.88 10.11 -26.15
CA LYS A 3 -4.24 8.98 -26.81
C LYS A 3 -4.47 7.76 -25.92
N GLU A 4 -5.33 6.84 -26.37
CA GLU A 4 -5.40 5.49 -25.84
C GLU A 4 -4.01 4.84 -26.03
N LYS A 5 -3.25 4.70 -24.95
CA LYS A 5 -2.08 3.83 -24.96
C LYS A 5 -2.62 2.39 -25.05
N LYS A 6 -2.52 1.77 -26.21
CA LYS A 6 -2.72 0.32 -26.36
C LYS A 6 -1.68 -0.39 -25.49
N ILE A 7 -2.14 -1.08 -24.48
CA ILE A 7 -1.32 -1.98 -23.68
C ILE A 7 -1.42 -3.34 -24.38
N ASP A 8 -0.36 -3.73 -25.08
CA ASP A 8 -0.31 -5.03 -25.76
C ASP A 8 0.04 -6.21 -24.82
N LYS A 9 0.43 -5.96 -23.57
CA LYS A 9 0.73 -7.00 -22.57
C LYS A 9 0.45 -6.47 -21.14
N PRO A 10 0.02 -7.35 -20.22
CA PRO A 10 -0.07 -7.01 -18.80
C PRO A 10 1.32 -6.61 -18.26
N ILE A 11 1.34 -5.69 -17.28
CA ILE A 11 2.59 -5.24 -16.66
C ILE A 11 3.22 -6.43 -15.93
N ASN A 12 4.50 -6.68 -16.23
CA ASN A 12 5.32 -7.65 -15.52
C ASN A 12 6.21 -6.92 -14.51
N PHE A 13 5.88 -7.02 -13.22
CA PHE A 13 6.63 -6.35 -12.14
C PHE A 13 8.08 -6.86 -12.01
N ASP A 14 8.41 -8.05 -12.51
CA ASP A 14 9.77 -8.55 -12.57
C ASP A 14 10.73 -7.66 -13.38
N ASP A 15 10.20 -6.91 -14.35
CA ASP A 15 11.01 -6.03 -15.22
C ASP A 15 11.43 -4.73 -14.50
N PHE A 16 10.88 -4.46 -13.33
CA PHE A 16 11.04 -3.20 -12.61
C PHE A 16 11.84 -3.32 -11.31
N SER A 17 12.11 -4.53 -10.82
CA SER A 17 12.73 -4.78 -9.51
C SER A 17 14.08 -4.06 -9.30
N SER A 18 14.88 -3.83 -10.37
CA SER A 18 16.21 -3.22 -10.28
C SER A 18 16.21 -1.68 -10.23
N ASN A 19 15.15 -1.02 -10.67
CA ASN A 19 15.08 0.46 -10.78
C ASN A 19 13.74 1.04 -10.31
N TYR A 20 13.07 0.31 -9.43
CA TYR A 20 11.73 0.63 -8.93
C TYR A 20 11.66 2.01 -8.26
N GLU A 21 12.57 2.30 -7.33
CA GLU A 21 12.57 3.58 -6.59
C GLU A 21 12.84 4.77 -7.52
N ASP A 22 13.73 4.64 -8.51
CA ASP A 22 14.01 5.67 -9.50
C ASP A 22 12.81 5.99 -10.37
N LYS A 23 12.05 4.96 -10.76
CA LYS A 23 10.84 5.13 -11.57
C LYS A 23 9.72 5.81 -10.79
N ILE A 24 9.52 5.43 -9.53
CA ILE A 24 8.59 6.15 -8.64
C ILE A 24 9.01 7.63 -8.54
N LEU A 25 10.28 7.90 -8.30
CA LEU A 25 10.77 9.27 -8.19
C LEU A 25 10.51 10.07 -9.48
N LYS A 26 10.73 9.45 -10.65
CA LYS A 26 10.41 10.06 -11.95
C LYS A 26 8.92 10.38 -12.10
N SER A 27 8.01 9.55 -11.59
CA SER A 27 6.56 9.80 -11.67
C SER A 27 6.14 11.06 -10.91
N PHE A 28 6.84 11.39 -9.84
CA PHE A 28 6.61 12.65 -9.10
C PHE A 28 7.07 13.88 -9.89
N GLY A 29 8.06 13.75 -10.78
CA GLY A 29 8.61 14.87 -11.57
C GLY A 29 9.02 16.03 -10.67
N ASN A 30 8.50 17.25 -10.95
CA ASN A 30 8.78 18.45 -10.17
C ASN A 30 7.89 18.62 -8.92
N ILE A 31 6.98 17.68 -8.65
CA ILE A 31 6.02 17.77 -7.54
C ILE A 31 6.75 17.55 -6.22
N ASP A 32 7.52 16.47 -6.12
CA ASP A 32 8.32 16.11 -4.94
C ASP A 32 9.54 15.28 -5.36
N SER A 33 10.56 15.26 -4.51
CA SER A 33 11.79 14.49 -4.72
C SER A 33 12.07 13.48 -3.59
N ASN A 34 11.14 13.31 -2.65
CA ASN A 34 11.37 12.51 -1.45
C ASN A 34 10.27 11.46 -1.24
N VAL A 35 10.39 10.32 -1.92
CA VAL A 35 9.49 9.17 -1.77
C VAL A 35 9.51 8.60 -0.35
N SER A 36 10.67 8.61 0.31
CA SER A 36 10.83 8.12 1.70
C SER A 36 9.97 8.89 2.70
N TYR A 37 9.66 10.17 2.45
CA TYR A 37 8.73 10.95 3.27
C TYR A 37 7.34 10.30 3.32
N TYR A 38 6.82 9.88 2.17
CA TYR A 38 5.51 9.25 2.06
C TYR A 38 5.47 7.87 2.70
N HIS A 39 6.53 7.06 2.53
CA HIS A 39 6.65 5.75 3.17
C HIS A 39 6.75 5.87 4.69
N SER A 40 7.62 6.76 5.20
CA SER A 40 7.73 7.06 6.64
C SER A 40 6.41 7.57 7.20
N GLY A 41 5.71 8.44 6.47
CA GLY A 41 4.40 8.95 6.83
C GLY A 41 3.37 7.84 7.03
N LYS A 42 3.27 6.90 6.08
CA LYS A 42 2.36 5.73 6.18
C LYS A 42 2.66 4.88 7.42
N ALA A 43 3.92 4.55 7.67
CA ALA A 43 4.30 3.73 8.83
C ALA A 43 3.99 4.44 10.17
N LYS A 44 4.25 5.75 10.27
CA LYS A 44 3.88 6.56 11.45
C LYS A 44 2.37 6.66 11.66
N ILE A 45 1.61 6.79 10.57
CA ILE A 45 0.14 6.81 10.63
C ILE A 45 -0.35 5.42 11.05
N ALA A 46 0.19 4.32 10.51
CA ALA A 46 -0.13 2.97 10.94
C ALA A 46 0.08 2.80 12.45
N LYS A 47 1.26 3.19 12.97
CA LYS A 47 1.55 3.10 14.42
C LYS A 47 0.60 3.92 15.27
N ARG A 48 0.20 5.11 14.81
CA ARG A 48 -0.69 6.01 15.53
C ARG A 48 -2.14 5.54 15.53
N GLU A 49 -2.63 5.03 14.39
CA GLU A 49 -4.05 4.72 14.19
C GLU A 49 -4.42 3.28 14.59
N LEU A 50 -3.43 2.38 14.69
CA LEU A 50 -3.63 1.04 15.24
C LEU A 50 -3.64 1.08 16.77
N ALA A 51 -4.69 0.53 17.38
CA ALA A 51 -4.87 0.52 18.84
C ALA A 51 -4.08 -0.61 19.54
N PHE A 52 -3.20 -1.33 18.83
CA PHE A 52 -2.45 -2.46 19.35
C PHE A 52 -1.06 -2.56 18.69
N ASN A 53 -0.19 -3.38 19.28
CA ASN A 53 1.09 -3.74 18.68
C ASN A 53 0.98 -5.13 18.06
N PRO A 54 1.05 -5.27 16.73
CA PRO A 54 0.98 -6.57 16.07
C PRO A 54 2.27 -7.36 16.32
N ASN A 55 2.17 -8.69 16.57
CA ASN A 55 3.32 -9.59 16.68
C ASN A 55 3.81 -10.06 15.31
N LYS A 56 2.87 -10.31 14.36
CA LYS A 56 3.17 -10.74 13.00
C LYS A 56 2.57 -9.76 12.00
N ILE A 57 3.42 -9.15 11.20
CA ILE A 57 3.03 -8.19 10.14
C ILE A 57 3.36 -8.80 8.79
N LEU A 58 2.37 -8.86 7.90
CA LEU A 58 2.56 -9.17 6.48
C LEU A 58 2.52 -7.87 5.67
N ASP A 59 3.61 -7.55 4.98
CA ASP A 59 3.64 -6.55 3.89
C ASP A 59 3.18 -7.25 2.61
N PHE A 60 1.92 -7.02 2.24
CA PHE A 60 1.25 -7.68 1.12
C PHE A 60 1.38 -6.82 -0.14
N GLY A 61 1.99 -7.38 -1.19
CA GLY A 61 2.40 -6.62 -2.37
C GLY A 61 3.60 -5.74 -2.03
N CYS A 62 4.61 -6.32 -1.37
CA CYS A 62 5.74 -5.60 -0.80
C CYS A 62 6.67 -4.97 -1.84
N GLY A 63 6.57 -5.36 -3.13
CA GLY A 63 7.53 -4.98 -4.16
C GLY A 63 8.96 -5.26 -3.72
N VAL A 64 9.84 -4.29 -3.91
CA VAL A 64 11.26 -4.37 -3.50
C VAL A 64 11.46 -4.09 -2.00
N GLY A 65 10.41 -4.11 -1.19
CA GLY A 65 10.48 -3.93 0.27
C GLY A 65 10.68 -2.49 0.71
N SER A 66 10.25 -1.50 -0.09
CA SER A 66 10.43 -0.08 0.24
C SER A 66 9.74 0.35 1.54
N MET A 67 8.63 -0.32 1.92
CA MET A 67 7.93 -0.07 3.19
C MET A 67 8.57 -0.75 4.39
N LEU A 68 9.23 -1.90 4.21
CA LEU A 68 9.73 -2.74 5.30
C LEU A 68 10.65 -2.01 6.27
N LYS A 69 11.56 -1.16 5.77
CA LYS A 69 12.42 -0.33 6.62
C LYS A 69 11.60 0.48 7.62
N PHE A 70 10.60 1.19 7.14
CA PHE A 70 9.79 2.10 7.97
C PHE A 70 8.82 1.35 8.89
N LEU A 71 8.30 0.21 8.43
CA LEU A 71 7.50 -0.67 9.28
C LEU A 71 8.33 -1.22 10.44
N LYS A 72 9.56 -1.70 10.18
CA LYS A 72 10.48 -2.20 11.22
C LYS A 72 10.87 -1.11 12.22
N GLU A 73 11.08 0.13 11.79
CA GLU A 73 11.37 1.28 12.66
C GLU A 73 10.20 1.62 13.61
N ASN A 74 8.94 1.35 13.21
CA ASN A 74 7.75 1.69 13.99
C ASN A 74 7.17 0.50 14.78
N PHE A 75 7.50 -0.74 14.39
CA PHE A 75 7.01 -1.99 14.99
C PHE A 75 8.18 -2.94 15.27
N ASN A 76 9.16 -2.48 16.05
CA ASN A 76 10.45 -3.16 16.29
C ASN A 76 10.34 -4.53 16.95
N ASP A 77 9.26 -4.80 17.68
CA ASP A 77 9.03 -6.09 18.37
C ASP A 77 8.27 -7.10 17.49
N SER A 78 7.90 -6.71 16.27
CA SER A 78 7.11 -7.54 15.35
C SER A 78 8.00 -8.46 14.51
N LYS A 79 7.47 -9.63 14.15
CA LYS A 79 8.01 -10.49 13.09
C LYS A 79 7.43 -10.06 11.75
N PHE A 80 8.31 -9.88 10.77
CA PHE A 80 7.92 -9.40 9.45
C PHE A 80 7.87 -10.52 8.43
N TYR A 81 6.84 -10.46 7.62
CA TYR A 81 6.61 -11.31 6.47
C TYR A 81 6.38 -10.42 5.25
N ALA A 82 6.79 -10.90 4.10
CA ALA A 82 6.62 -10.21 2.82
C ALA A 82 6.04 -11.15 1.78
N TYR A 83 5.06 -10.66 1.03
CA TYR A 83 4.47 -11.35 -0.12
C TYR A 83 4.43 -10.41 -1.32
N ASP A 84 4.81 -10.92 -2.47
CA ASP A 84 4.63 -10.27 -3.77
C ASP A 84 4.45 -11.33 -4.86
N GLU A 85 3.75 -11.01 -5.94
CA GLU A 85 3.61 -11.90 -7.10
C GLU A 85 4.92 -12.00 -7.89
N SER A 86 5.76 -10.95 -7.84
CA SER A 86 7.09 -10.93 -8.45
C SER A 86 8.10 -11.69 -7.60
N LEU A 87 8.57 -12.83 -8.09
CA LEU A 87 9.61 -13.61 -7.42
C LEU A 87 10.94 -12.84 -7.34
N LYS A 88 11.27 -12.01 -8.35
CA LYS A 88 12.46 -11.16 -8.33
C LYS A 88 12.40 -10.10 -7.24
N SER A 89 11.21 -9.52 -7.00
CA SER A 89 10.98 -8.61 -5.88
C SER A 89 11.23 -9.30 -4.54
N LEU A 90 10.72 -10.53 -4.36
CA LEU A 90 10.96 -11.31 -3.15
C LEU A 90 12.44 -11.69 -2.96
N GLU A 91 13.17 -12.01 -4.03
CA GLU A 91 14.63 -12.25 -3.98
C GLU A 91 15.39 -11.00 -3.54
N HIS A 92 14.98 -9.82 -4.04
CA HIS A 92 15.54 -8.54 -3.59
C HIS A 92 15.27 -8.31 -2.10
N VAL A 93 14.04 -8.57 -1.63
CA VAL A 93 13.68 -8.45 -0.20
C VAL A 93 14.51 -9.40 0.65
N LYS A 94 14.66 -10.68 0.28
CA LYS A 94 15.50 -11.65 1.01
C LYS A 94 16.94 -11.19 1.15
N THR A 95 17.50 -10.59 0.10
CA THR A 95 18.88 -10.09 0.12
C THR A 95 19.02 -8.86 1.01
N LYS A 96 18.08 -7.92 0.92
CA LYS A 96 18.13 -6.64 1.64
C LYS A 96 17.70 -6.74 3.10
N TYR A 97 16.78 -7.67 3.39
CA TYR A 97 16.18 -7.89 4.73
C TYR A 97 16.19 -9.39 5.08
N PRO A 98 17.34 -9.98 5.43
CA PRO A 98 17.47 -11.43 5.66
C PRO A 98 16.65 -11.94 6.87
N ASP A 99 16.19 -11.05 7.73
CA ASP A 99 15.32 -11.34 8.89
C ASP A 99 13.82 -11.28 8.56
N VAL A 100 13.44 -10.95 7.31
CA VAL A 100 12.05 -10.94 6.84
C VAL A 100 11.71 -12.28 6.20
N ASN A 101 10.60 -12.88 6.62
CA ASN A 101 10.11 -14.15 6.06
C ASN A 101 9.35 -13.91 4.76
N CYS A 102 9.96 -14.19 3.62
CA CYS A 102 9.29 -14.10 2.32
C CYS A 102 8.41 -15.33 2.09
N ILE A 103 7.13 -15.12 1.85
CA ILE A 103 6.18 -16.16 1.45
C ILE A 103 5.87 -16.03 -0.05
N ASN A 104 5.87 -17.14 -0.77
CA ASN A 104 5.62 -17.18 -2.22
C ASN A 104 4.26 -17.75 -2.58
N SER A 105 3.43 -18.05 -1.58
CA SER A 105 2.07 -18.56 -1.76
C SER A 105 1.18 -18.07 -0.64
N LEU A 106 -0.05 -17.71 -0.98
CA LEU A 106 -1.09 -17.34 -0.03
C LEU A 106 -1.78 -18.56 0.60
N ASN A 107 -1.47 -19.78 0.12
CA ASN A 107 -1.91 -21.03 0.73
C ASN A 107 -0.96 -21.41 1.87
N THR A 108 -0.98 -20.66 2.94
CA THR A 108 -0.16 -20.87 4.14
C THR A 108 -1.04 -21.08 5.36
N ILE A 109 -0.53 -21.82 6.36
CA ILE A 109 -1.14 -21.96 7.68
C ILE A 109 -0.85 -20.75 8.58
N GLU A 110 0.08 -19.88 8.18
CA GLU A 110 0.41 -18.68 8.95
C GLU A 110 -0.78 -17.72 9.02
N LYS A 111 -0.99 -17.13 10.18
CA LYS A 111 -1.96 -16.06 10.42
C LYS A 111 -1.23 -14.81 10.87
N PHE A 112 -1.79 -13.66 10.53
CA PHE A 112 -1.18 -12.37 10.76
C PHE A 112 -2.06 -11.47 11.61
N ASP A 113 -1.44 -10.78 12.58
CA ASP A 113 -2.14 -9.78 13.39
C ASP A 113 -2.40 -8.50 12.58
N LEU A 114 -1.49 -8.21 11.64
CA LEU A 114 -1.61 -7.10 10.71
C LEU A 114 -1.24 -7.53 9.30
N ILE A 115 -2.14 -7.30 8.36
CA ILE A 115 -1.82 -7.30 6.92
C ILE A 115 -1.78 -5.84 6.47
N PHE A 116 -0.61 -5.42 6.02
CA PHE A 116 -0.35 -4.08 5.51
C PHE A 116 -0.35 -4.13 3.97
N VAL A 117 -1.19 -3.31 3.34
CA VAL A 117 -1.35 -3.24 1.88
C VAL A 117 -1.16 -1.80 1.45
N SER A 118 -0.20 -1.53 0.59
CA SER A 118 0.10 -0.16 0.18
C SER A 118 0.23 -0.04 -1.34
N ASN A 119 -0.74 0.60 -1.97
CA ASN A 119 -0.77 0.83 -3.41
C ASN A 119 -0.74 -0.47 -4.23
N VAL A 120 -1.61 -1.42 -3.89
CA VAL A 120 -1.69 -2.75 -4.51
C VAL A 120 -3.05 -2.98 -5.19
N ILE A 121 -4.14 -2.56 -4.52
CA ILE A 121 -5.49 -2.94 -4.96
C ILE A 121 -5.84 -2.37 -6.33
N HIS A 122 -5.27 -1.22 -6.69
CA HIS A 122 -5.51 -0.61 -8.00
C HIS A 122 -4.84 -1.36 -9.17
N HIS A 123 -3.88 -2.27 -8.90
CA HIS A 123 -3.31 -3.17 -9.90
C HIS A 123 -4.14 -4.44 -10.10
N VAL A 124 -5.06 -4.72 -9.18
CA VAL A 124 -5.94 -5.89 -9.28
C VAL A 124 -7.20 -5.52 -10.04
N LYS A 125 -7.53 -6.29 -11.07
CA LYS A 125 -8.75 -6.06 -11.86
C LYS A 125 -9.99 -6.12 -10.96
N SER A 126 -10.96 -5.26 -11.24
CA SER A 126 -12.18 -5.18 -10.42
C SER A 126 -12.89 -6.52 -10.26
N SER A 127 -12.85 -7.39 -11.29
CA SER A 127 -13.43 -8.75 -11.26
C SER A 127 -12.72 -9.72 -10.31
N GLU A 128 -11.45 -9.48 -9.97
CA GLU A 128 -10.60 -10.38 -9.19
C GLU A 128 -10.46 -9.93 -7.72
N ARG A 129 -10.94 -8.71 -7.40
CA ARG A 129 -10.79 -8.11 -6.05
C ARG A 129 -11.51 -8.89 -4.96
N ASN A 130 -12.69 -9.46 -5.24
CA ASN A 130 -13.40 -10.28 -4.25
C ASN A 130 -12.57 -11.51 -3.85
N ASP A 131 -12.01 -12.22 -4.80
CA ASP A 131 -11.17 -13.41 -4.55
C ASP A 131 -9.92 -13.03 -3.74
N LEU A 132 -9.31 -11.88 -4.07
CA LEU A 132 -8.19 -11.34 -3.31
C LEU A 132 -8.57 -11.06 -1.85
N PHE A 133 -9.70 -10.37 -1.60
CA PHE A 133 -10.13 -10.05 -0.24
C PHE A 133 -10.50 -11.29 0.56
N GLN A 134 -11.07 -12.34 -0.06
CA GLN A 134 -11.29 -13.64 0.60
C GLN A 134 -9.96 -14.29 1.02
N LYS A 135 -8.94 -14.26 0.16
CA LYS A 135 -7.60 -14.76 0.51
C LYS A 135 -7.00 -13.98 1.68
N ILE A 136 -7.05 -12.64 1.63
CA ILE A 136 -6.58 -11.77 2.72
C ILE A 136 -7.34 -12.05 4.02
N TYR A 137 -8.67 -12.22 3.96
CA TYR A 137 -9.49 -12.56 5.11
C TYR A 137 -9.03 -13.87 5.78
N ASN A 138 -8.71 -14.86 4.95
CA ASN A 138 -8.23 -16.17 5.43
C ASN A 138 -6.82 -16.11 6.04
N LEU A 139 -5.99 -15.13 5.65
CA LEU A 139 -4.65 -14.94 6.21
C LEU A 139 -4.66 -14.17 7.54
N LEU A 140 -5.70 -13.40 7.83
CA LEU A 140 -5.82 -12.69 9.09
C LEU A 140 -6.14 -13.61 10.26
N ASP A 141 -5.54 -13.33 11.41
CA ASP A 141 -5.97 -13.85 12.70
C ASP A 141 -7.38 -13.33 13.04
N ASP A 142 -8.10 -13.99 13.96
CA ASP A 142 -9.48 -13.62 14.32
C ASP A 142 -9.59 -12.19 14.88
N ASN A 143 -8.53 -11.71 15.54
CA ASN A 143 -8.43 -10.33 16.02
C ASN A 143 -7.51 -9.46 15.13
N GLY A 144 -7.15 -9.96 13.94
CA GLY A 144 -6.23 -9.27 13.03
C GLY A 144 -6.84 -8.04 12.37
N ARG A 145 -5.97 -7.17 11.88
CA ARG A 145 -6.34 -5.95 11.16
C ARG A 145 -5.77 -5.96 9.75
N LEU A 146 -6.60 -5.49 8.83
CA LEU A 146 -6.21 -5.17 7.47
C LEU A 146 -6.07 -3.66 7.36
N LEU A 147 -4.87 -3.18 7.05
CA LEU A 147 -4.59 -1.76 6.82
C LEU A 147 -4.24 -1.55 5.35
N ILE A 148 -5.06 -0.78 4.66
CA ILE A 148 -4.91 -0.48 3.24
C ILE A 148 -4.61 1.00 3.05
N TYR A 149 -3.59 1.30 2.23
CA TYR A 149 -3.30 2.63 1.69
C TYR A 149 -3.49 2.60 0.18
N GLU A 150 -4.25 3.58 -0.34
CA GLU A 150 -4.49 3.69 -1.78
C GLU A 150 -4.47 5.14 -2.28
N HIS A 151 -4.24 5.30 -3.57
CA HIS A 151 -4.30 6.57 -4.25
C HIS A 151 -5.71 7.17 -4.21
N ASN A 152 -5.79 8.48 -3.94
CA ASN A 152 -7.07 9.19 -3.97
C ASN A 152 -7.41 9.65 -5.40
N PRO A 153 -8.40 9.05 -6.06
CA PRO A 153 -8.76 9.41 -7.43
C PRO A 153 -9.41 10.79 -7.58
N TYR A 154 -9.74 11.45 -6.46
CA TYR A 154 -10.26 12.81 -6.46
C TYR A 154 -9.18 13.90 -6.37
N ASN A 155 -7.94 13.53 -6.08
CA ASN A 155 -6.83 14.47 -5.99
C ASN A 155 -6.15 14.62 -7.37
N PRO A 156 -6.15 15.84 -7.99
CA PRO A 156 -5.61 16.04 -9.33
C PRO A 156 -4.09 15.84 -9.40
N ILE A 157 -3.36 16.08 -8.30
CA ILE A 157 -1.92 15.86 -8.24
C ILE A 157 -1.65 14.35 -8.27
N THR A 158 -2.41 13.57 -7.50
CA THR A 158 -2.32 12.11 -7.52
C THR A 158 -2.59 11.54 -8.92
N LEU A 159 -3.65 12.00 -9.59
CA LEU A 159 -3.95 11.56 -10.96
C LEU A 159 -2.80 11.86 -11.93
N LYS A 160 -2.11 12.99 -11.75
CA LYS A 160 -0.94 13.32 -12.57
C LYS A 160 0.25 12.39 -12.27
N VAL A 161 0.51 12.08 -11.00
CA VAL A 161 1.58 11.16 -10.60
C VAL A 161 1.31 9.75 -11.15
N VAL A 162 0.10 9.23 -10.97
CA VAL A 162 -0.33 7.93 -11.50
C VAL A 162 -0.21 7.89 -13.04
N ALA A 163 -0.66 8.93 -13.75
CA ALA A 163 -0.56 8.99 -15.20
C ALA A 163 0.89 9.01 -15.73
N ASN A 164 1.84 9.46 -14.91
CA ASN A 164 3.27 9.48 -15.24
C ASN A 164 4.00 8.21 -14.78
N CYS A 165 3.38 7.37 -13.96
CA CYS A 165 3.98 6.17 -13.44
C CYS A 165 3.89 5.03 -14.47
N GLU A 166 5.03 4.41 -14.78
CA GLU A 166 5.09 3.32 -15.75
C GLU A 166 4.40 2.05 -15.25
N PHE A 167 4.31 1.86 -13.92
CA PHE A 167 3.64 0.70 -13.31
C PHE A 167 2.12 0.85 -13.23
N ASP A 168 1.61 2.08 -13.29
CA ASP A 168 0.19 2.40 -13.08
C ASP A 168 -0.57 2.58 -14.41
N VAL A 169 0.01 2.13 -15.52
CA VAL A 169 -0.58 2.32 -16.86
C VAL A 169 -1.92 1.61 -17.00
N ASP A 170 -2.08 0.46 -16.34
CA ASP A 170 -3.29 -0.36 -16.28
C ASP A 170 -4.04 -0.26 -14.94
N ALA A 171 -3.63 0.69 -14.07
CA ALA A 171 -4.21 0.85 -12.75
C ALA A 171 -5.71 1.21 -12.79
N GLU A 172 -6.51 0.45 -12.10
CA GLU A 172 -7.94 0.73 -11.86
C GLU A 172 -8.12 1.36 -10.48
N LEU A 173 -7.94 2.69 -10.38
CA LEU A 173 -8.05 3.39 -9.11
C LEU A 173 -9.41 3.16 -8.44
N ILE A 174 -9.39 2.90 -7.14
CA ILE A 174 -10.58 2.73 -6.32
C ILE A 174 -10.70 3.90 -5.33
N ASN A 175 -11.87 4.50 -5.21
CA ASN A 175 -12.08 5.52 -4.19
C ASN A 175 -12.37 4.91 -2.81
N LYS A 176 -12.14 5.68 -1.76
CA LYS A 176 -12.30 5.22 -0.36
C LYS A 176 -13.67 4.59 -0.08
N LYS A 177 -14.76 5.18 -0.59
CA LYS A 177 -16.13 4.67 -0.38
C LYS A 177 -16.32 3.29 -1.01
N ASN A 178 -15.84 3.12 -2.24
CA ASN A 178 -15.95 1.84 -2.96
C ASN A 178 -15.07 0.76 -2.33
N LEU A 179 -13.86 1.11 -1.85
CA LEU A 179 -13.01 0.19 -1.11
C LEU A 179 -13.68 -0.28 0.18
N ILE A 180 -14.27 0.63 0.96
CA ILE A 180 -14.99 0.28 2.19
C ILE A 180 -16.17 -0.65 1.88
N LYS A 181 -16.94 -0.34 0.84
CA LYS A 181 -18.05 -1.19 0.41
C LYS A 181 -17.58 -2.60 0.06
N LEU A 182 -16.53 -2.71 -0.77
CA LEU A 182 -15.93 -3.98 -1.19
C LEU A 182 -15.42 -4.80 0.00
N CYS A 183 -14.72 -4.17 0.95
CA CYS A 183 -14.26 -4.84 2.16
C CYS A 183 -15.42 -5.33 3.03
N ASN A 184 -16.48 -4.53 3.20
CA ASN A 184 -17.66 -4.94 3.95
C ASN A 184 -18.39 -6.14 3.31
N GLU A 185 -18.46 -6.19 1.97
CA GLU A 185 -19.01 -7.32 1.22
C GLU A 185 -18.18 -8.60 1.40
N ASN A 186 -16.90 -8.46 1.80
CA ASN A 186 -16.00 -9.55 2.11
C ASN A 186 -15.79 -9.77 3.62
N ASN A 187 -16.80 -9.45 4.45
CA ASN A 187 -16.86 -9.66 5.90
C ASN A 187 -15.88 -8.85 6.76
N PHE A 188 -15.19 -7.88 6.20
CA PHE A 188 -14.39 -6.94 6.97
C PHE A 188 -15.27 -5.84 7.57
N LYS A 189 -14.93 -5.38 8.78
CA LYS A 189 -15.62 -4.27 9.45
C LYS A 189 -14.69 -3.08 9.58
N LEU A 190 -15.08 -1.93 9.01
CA LEU A 190 -14.31 -0.70 9.10
C LEU A 190 -14.17 -0.24 10.55
N GLU A 191 -12.92 0.02 11.01
CA GLU A 191 -12.63 0.62 12.31
C GLU A 191 -12.21 2.09 12.20
N ASN A 192 -11.36 2.42 11.22
CA ASN A 192 -10.87 3.78 11.02
C ASN A 192 -10.56 4.04 9.56
N SER A 193 -10.65 5.29 9.12
CA SER A 193 -10.21 5.69 7.79
C SER A 193 -9.93 7.19 7.75
N GLY A 194 -9.11 7.61 6.79
CA GLY A 194 -8.85 9.03 6.58
C GLY A 194 -8.04 9.28 5.33
N TYR A 195 -8.03 10.55 4.92
CA TYR A 195 -7.15 11.02 3.87
C TYR A 195 -5.82 11.47 4.45
N ILE A 196 -4.75 11.33 3.70
CA ILE A 196 -3.36 11.57 4.12
C ILE A 196 -2.55 12.22 3.01
N HIS A 197 -1.34 12.68 3.35
CA HIS A 197 -0.42 13.32 2.41
C HIS A 197 -1.02 14.57 1.77
N PHE A 198 -1.40 15.52 2.63
CA PHE A 198 -1.91 16.82 2.19
C PHE A 198 -0.77 17.75 1.76
N PHE A 199 0.43 17.57 2.31
CA PHE A 199 1.57 18.42 2.10
C PHE A 199 2.73 17.66 1.44
N PRO A 200 3.44 18.27 0.47
CA PRO A 200 4.66 17.69 -0.08
C PRO A 200 5.79 17.68 0.95
N SER A 201 6.84 16.89 0.71
CA SER A 201 7.95 16.71 1.65
C SER A 201 8.64 18.02 2.08
N ARG A 202 8.61 19.05 1.23
CA ARG A 202 9.13 20.38 1.56
C ARG A 202 8.38 21.04 2.73
N LEU A 203 7.12 20.66 2.96
CA LEU A 203 6.25 21.13 4.03
C LEU A 203 6.06 20.08 5.13
N LYS A 204 7.05 19.19 5.32
CA LYS A 204 7.01 18.07 6.28
C LYS A 204 6.72 18.49 7.73
N PHE A 205 6.98 19.73 8.09
CA PHE A 205 6.68 20.29 9.42
C PHE A 205 5.17 20.35 9.71
N PHE A 206 4.33 20.38 8.67
CA PHE A 206 2.87 20.27 8.80
C PHE A 206 2.35 18.83 8.95
N PHE A 207 3.20 17.80 8.88
CA PHE A 207 2.77 16.41 8.96
C PHE A 207 1.90 16.10 10.19
N ASN A 208 2.25 16.67 11.35
CA ASN A 208 1.48 16.45 12.58
C ASN A 208 0.09 17.11 12.55
N ILE A 209 -0.12 18.10 11.69
CA ILE A 209 -1.41 18.78 11.52
C ILE A 209 -2.33 17.93 10.63
N GLU A 210 -1.81 17.10 9.76
CA GLU A 210 -2.60 16.23 8.85
C GLU A 210 -3.61 15.34 9.59
N ARG A 211 -3.32 14.97 10.85
CA ARG A 211 -4.25 14.18 11.68
C ARG A 211 -5.62 14.83 11.86
N TYR A 212 -5.68 16.17 11.84
CA TYR A 212 -6.92 16.94 11.95
C TYR A 212 -7.62 17.14 10.61
N LEU A 213 -6.93 16.85 9.50
CA LEU A 213 -7.43 17.00 8.13
C LEU A 213 -7.93 15.67 7.54
N LYS A 214 -7.82 14.54 8.26
CA LYS A 214 -8.13 13.21 7.71
C LYS A 214 -9.56 13.03 7.20
N TRP A 215 -10.47 13.92 7.53
CA TRP A 215 -11.84 13.98 6.99
C TRP A 215 -11.92 14.63 5.61
N LEU A 216 -10.94 15.50 5.27
CA LEU A 216 -10.94 16.29 4.05
C LEU A 216 -10.47 15.45 2.87
N PHE A 217 -11.27 15.35 1.82
CA PHE A 217 -11.02 14.48 0.66
C PHE A 217 -9.88 14.96 -0.28
N LEU A 218 -9.12 15.99 0.11
CA LEU A 218 -8.01 16.57 -0.69
C LEU A 218 -6.66 15.90 -0.50
N GLY A 219 -6.50 14.97 0.44
CA GLY A 219 -5.25 14.21 0.62
C GLY A 219 -4.87 13.44 -0.64
N ALA A 220 -3.57 13.29 -0.91
CA ALA A 220 -3.07 12.57 -2.08
C ALA A 220 -3.41 11.07 -2.03
N GLN A 221 -3.50 10.52 -0.85
CA GLN A 221 -3.85 9.12 -0.59
C GLN A 221 -4.88 9.04 0.53
N TYR A 222 -5.41 7.85 0.74
CA TYR A 222 -6.25 7.55 1.90
C TYR A 222 -5.83 6.22 2.53
N PHE A 223 -6.24 6.03 3.78
CA PHE A 223 -6.11 4.76 4.46
C PHE A 223 -7.46 4.26 4.96
N CYS A 224 -7.55 2.94 5.11
CA CYS A 224 -8.65 2.27 5.77
C CYS A 224 -8.10 1.15 6.66
N ILE A 225 -8.56 1.08 7.91
CA ILE A 225 -8.27 0.01 8.85
C ILE A 225 -9.55 -0.80 9.04
N PHE A 226 -9.45 -2.08 8.80
CA PHE A 226 -10.55 -3.02 8.98
C PHE A 226 -10.15 -4.08 10.00
N ARG A 227 -11.14 -4.58 10.71
CA ARG A 227 -11.03 -5.82 11.47
C ARG A 227 -11.71 -6.98 10.72
N LYS A 228 -11.24 -8.17 11.03
CA LYS A 228 -11.89 -9.41 10.67
C LYS A 228 -13.18 -9.58 11.46
#